data_02fcc50a75cc6cefe33d9cb8d536415c
#
_entry.id   02fcc50a75cc6cefe33d9cb8d536415c
#
_cell.length_a   1.000
_cell.length_b   1.000
_cell.length_c   1.000
_cell.angle_alpha   90.00
_cell.angle_beta   90.00
_cell.angle_gamma   90.00
#
_symmetry.space_group_name_H-M   'P 1'
#
loop_
_entity.id
_entity.type
_entity.pdbx_description
1 polymer ?
#
loop_
_entity_poly.entity_id
_entity_poly.type
_entity_poly.pdbx_seq_one_letter_code
_entity_poly.pdbx_strand_id
1 'polypeptide(L)'
;MKKIILLICILIGVSSCDMIAEDIQESKNYFEDKKIRKNQNKIGLELLEKNTEKILWNRMELRIPKNSKINEVNGRLEYDGQALEIEFKYIPNKNNDDICFDVSTSFKEWYKKRNNELYLMYSNNFQSTKSNMRLAEKIAKENGFIECKNGLI
;
A
#
# COMPACT_ATOMS: atom_id res chain seq x y z
N MET A 1 -33.13 -47.94 10.28
CA MET A 1 -31.83 -47.87 9.57
C MET A 1 -31.87 -46.98 8.31
N LYS A 2 -32.80 -47.18 7.34
CA LYS A 2 -32.83 -46.36 6.10
C LYS A 2 -32.93 -44.83 6.32
N LYS A 3 -33.70 -44.35 7.33
CA LYS A 3 -33.87 -42.96 7.64
C LYS A 3 -32.59 -42.29 8.23
N ILE A 4 -31.78 -43.06 8.96
CA ILE A 4 -30.51 -42.55 9.55
C ILE A 4 -29.48 -42.39 8.44
N ILE A 5 -29.41 -43.29 7.49
CA ILE A 5 -28.49 -43.21 6.34
C ILE A 5 -28.80 -42.01 5.47
N LEU A 6 -30.10 -41.71 5.24
CA LEU A 6 -30.51 -40.55 4.47
C LEU A 6 -30.11 -39.23 5.16
N LEU A 7 -30.28 -39.17 6.50
CA LEU A 7 -29.89 -37.98 7.29
C LEU A 7 -28.37 -37.73 7.23
N ILE A 8 -27.56 -38.78 7.31
CA ILE A 8 -26.09 -38.68 7.20
C ILE A 8 -25.68 -38.20 5.81
N CYS A 9 -26.30 -38.70 4.75
CA CYS A 9 -26.02 -38.23 3.37
C CYS A 9 -26.37 -36.76 3.15
N ILE A 10 -27.44 -36.25 3.78
CA ILE A 10 -27.81 -34.82 3.71
C ILE A 10 -26.79 -33.96 4.46
N LEU A 11 -26.35 -34.39 5.65
CA LEU A 11 -25.37 -33.66 6.45
C LEU A 11 -23.98 -33.58 5.75
N ILE A 12 -23.56 -34.66 5.11
CA ILE A 12 -22.30 -34.70 4.33
C ILE A 12 -22.42 -33.83 3.07
N GLY A 13 -23.59 -33.85 2.41
CA GLY A 13 -23.83 -33.03 1.22
C GLY A 13 -23.81 -31.53 1.50
N VAL A 14 -24.34 -31.08 2.63
CA VAL A 14 -24.35 -29.66 3.00
C VAL A 14 -22.95 -29.17 3.34
N SER A 15 -22.18 -29.95 4.12
CA SER A 15 -20.80 -29.56 4.48
C SER A 15 -19.85 -29.52 3.26
N SER A 16 -20.06 -30.37 2.26
CA SER A 16 -19.24 -30.34 1.04
C SER A 16 -19.57 -29.17 0.13
N CYS A 17 -20.83 -28.67 0.13
CA CYS A 17 -21.20 -27.50 -0.64
C CYS A 17 -20.57 -26.22 -0.08
N ASP A 18 -20.47 -26.08 1.25
CA ASP A 18 -19.84 -24.91 1.88
C ASP A 18 -18.34 -24.86 1.59
N MET A 19 -17.63 -25.99 1.69
CA MET A 19 -16.22 -26.08 1.34
C MET A 19 -15.93 -25.71 -0.12
N ILE A 20 -16.76 -26.19 -1.05
CA ILE A 20 -16.60 -25.85 -2.47
C ILE A 20 -16.87 -24.35 -2.72
N ALA A 21 -17.82 -23.76 -2.02
CA ALA A 21 -18.11 -22.34 -2.14
C ALA A 21 -16.95 -21.48 -1.63
N GLU A 22 -16.31 -21.86 -0.52
CA GLU A 22 -15.11 -21.19 0.01
C GLU A 22 -13.94 -21.28 -0.94
N ASP A 23 -13.63 -22.48 -1.48
CA ASP A 23 -12.54 -22.68 -2.45
C ASP A 23 -12.75 -21.84 -3.73
N ILE A 24 -13.98 -21.74 -4.22
CA ILE A 24 -14.31 -20.90 -5.38
C ILE A 24 -14.11 -19.41 -5.05
N GLN A 25 -14.51 -18.97 -3.87
CA GLN A 25 -14.33 -17.58 -3.44
C GLN A 25 -12.86 -17.24 -3.26
N GLU A 26 -12.07 -18.09 -2.64
CA GLU A 26 -10.63 -17.91 -2.51
C GLU A 26 -9.93 -17.84 -3.88
N SER A 27 -10.31 -18.72 -4.80
CA SER A 27 -9.80 -18.70 -6.16
C SER A 27 -10.12 -17.38 -6.89
N LYS A 28 -11.34 -16.88 -6.77
CA LYS A 28 -11.73 -15.57 -7.35
C LYS A 28 -10.91 -14.43 -6.76
N ASN A 29 -10.80 -14.38 -5.44
CA ASN A 29 -10.02 -13.36 -4.75
C ASN A 29 -8.55 -13.40 -5.19
N TYR A 30 -7.96 -14.58 -5.31
CA TYR A 30 -6.59 -14.75 -5.80
C TYR A 30 -6.39 -14.20 -7.22
N PHE A 31 -7.32 -14.47 -8.15
CA PHE A 31 -7.24 -13.96 -9.52
C PHE A 31 -7.43 -12.45 -9.58
N GLU A 32 -8.31 -11.89 -8.78
CA GLU A 32 -8.51 -10.44 -8.67
C GLU A 32 -7.27 -9.74 -8.12
N ASP A 33 -6.69 -10.23 -7.03
CA ASP A 33 -5.46 -9.73 -6.46
C ASP A 33 -4.30 -9.77 -7.45
N LYS A 34 -4.17 -10.86 -8.17
CA LYS A 34 -3.14 -11.00 -9.22
C LYS A 34 -3.31 -9.98 -10.34
N LYS A 35 -4.55 -9.71 -10.75
CA LYS A 35 -4.88 -8.68 -11.76
C LYS A 35 -4.56 -7.29 -11.24
N ILE A 36 -4.95 -6.97 -10.01
CA ILE A 36 -4.65 -5.70 -9.34
C ILE A 36 -3.13 -5.49 -9.27
N ARG A 37 -2.38 -6.47 -8.76
CA ARG A 37 -0.91 -6.39 -8.65
C ARG A 37 -0.24 -6.22 -10.01
N LYS A 38 -0.72 -6.91 -11.06
CA LYS A 38 -0.19 -6.73 -12.42
C LYS A 38 -0.41 -5.32 -12.92
N ASN A 39 -1.60 -4.74 -12.68
CA ASN A 39 -1.90 -3.36 -13.05
C ASN A 39 -1.04 -2.37 -12.25
N GLN A 40 -0.94 -2.54 -10.94
CA GLN A 40 -0.08 -1.75 -10.05
C GLN A 40 1.38 -1.77 -10.51
N ASN A 41 1.89 -2.93 -10.91
CA ASN A 41 3.25 -3.05 -11.42
C ASN A 41 3.45 -2.27 -12.72
N LYS A 42 2.49 -2.34 -13.65
CA LYS A 42 2.53 -1.58 -14.90
C LYS A 42 2.54 -0.07 -14.64
N ILE A 43 1.64 0.42 -13.80
CA ILE A 43 1.57 1.82 -13.42
C ILE A 43 2.88 2.27 -12.75
N GLY A 44 3.40 1.49 -11.81
CA GLY A 44 4.66 1.80 -11.14
C GLY A 44 5.84 1.92 -12.10
N LEU A 45 5.93 1.05 -13.12
CA LEU A 45 6.95 1.14 -14.17
C LEU A 45 6.77 2.40 -15.02
N GLU A 46 5.55 2.69 -15.43
CA GLU A 46 5.25 3.90 -16.20
C GLU A 46 5.64 5.17 -15.44
N LEU A 47 5.29 5.25 -14.16
CA LEU A 47 5.60 6.42 -13.33
C LEU A 47 7.09 6.58 -13.03
N LEU A 48 7.86 5.48 -13.00
CA LEU A 48 9.30 5.54 -12.86
C LEU A 48 9.99 6.28 -14.01
N GLU A 49 9.44 6.18 -15.21
CA GLU A 49 9.97 6.81 -16.42
C GLU A 49 9.45 8.24 -16.63
N LYS A 50 8.36 8.63 -15.95
CA LYS A 50 7.80 9.98 -16.06
C LYS A 50 8.69 11.03 -15.41
N ASN A 51 8.68 12.21 -16.03
CA ASN A 51 9.19 13.41 -15.38
C ASN A 51 8.39 13.73 -14.14
N THR A 52 9.01 14.38 -13.17
CA THR A 52 8.34 14.85 -11.96
C THR A 52 7.86 16.28 -12.12
N GLU A 53 6.79 16.59 -11.42
CA GLU A 53 6.27 17.94 -11.24
C GLU A 53 6.22 18.30 -9.76
N LYS A 54 6.20 19.60 -9.48
CA LYS A 54 6.11 20.11 -8.13
C LYS A 54 4.66 20.34 -7.76
N ILE A 55 4.26 19.82 -6.61
CA ILE A 55 2.96 20.10 -6.00
C ILE A 55 3.18 20.69 -4.60
N LEU A 56 2.20 21.45 -4.12
CA LEU A 56 2.18 21.88 -2.73
C LEU A 56 1.28 20.93 -1.93
N TRP A 57 1.87 20.19 -0.98
CA TRP A 57 1.14 19.29 -0.10
C TRP A 57 1.44 19.63 1.37
N ASN A 58 0.42 19.96 2.15
CA ASN A 58 0.57 20.34 3.55
C ASN A 58 1.74 21.34 3.80
N ARG A 59 1.80 22.41 3.04
CA ARG A 59 2.83 23.47 3.09
C ARG A 59 4.24 23.01 2.67
N MET A 60 4.40 21.80 2.23
CA MET A 60 5.66 21.29 1.70
C MET A 60 5.59 21.16 0.17
N GLU A 61 6.61 21.66 -0.52
CA GLU A 61 6.79 21.38 -1.94
C GLU A 61 7.28 19.95 -2.11
N LEU A 62 6.52 19.16 -2.84
CA LEU A 62 6.84 17.78 -3.19
C LEU A 62 7.00 17.62 -4.69
N ARG A 63 7.97 16.82 -5.09
CA ARG A 63 8.14 16.33 -6.45
C ARG A 63 7.53 14.95 -6.56
N ILE A 64 6.48 14.82 -7.37
CA ILE A 64 5.84 13.55 -7.69
C ILE A 64 5.79 13.35 -9.20
N PRO A 65 5.57 12.14 -9.70
CA PRO A 65 5.46 11.90 -11.14
C PRO A 65 4.35 12.75 -11.74
N LYS A 66 4.60 13.29 -12.94
CA LYS A 66 3.65 14.14 -13.64
C LYS A 66 2.32 13.44 -13.87
N ASN A 67 1.23 14.17 -13.71
CA ASN A 67 -0.15 13.69 -13.78
C ASN A 67 -0.53 12.70 -12.66
N SER A 68 0.25 12.59 -11.60
CA SER A 68 -0.17 11.93 -10.36
C SER A 68 -0.64 12.97 -9.33
N LYS A 69 -1.37 12.53 -8.33
CA LYS A 69 -1.82 13.38 -7.23
C LYS A 69 -1.78 12.62 -5.91
N ILE A 70 -1.74 13.34 -4.81
CA ILE A 70 -1.94 12.76 -3.48
C ILE A 70 -3.41 12.96 -3.11
N ASN A 71 -4.08 11.87 -2.78
CA ASN A 71 -5.47 11.90 -2.31
C ASN A 71 -5.53 12.59 -0.95
N GLU A 72 -6.32 13.64 -0.82
CA GLU A 72 -6.39 14.46 0.41
C GLU A 72 -7.01 13.71 1.59
N VAL A 73 -7.84 12.69 1.35
CA VAL A 73 -8.54 11.94 2.40
C VAL A 73 -7.66 10.89 3.04
N ASN A 74 -6.92 10.11 2.22
CA ASN A 74 -6.15 8.97 2.69
C ASN A 74 -4.64 9.10 2.48
N GLY A 75 -4.16 10.18 1.87
CA GLY A 75 -2.75 10.42 1.61
C GLY A 75 -2.12 9.55 0.53
N ARG A 76 -2.88 8.70 -0.17
CA ARG A 76 -2.31 7.79 -1.17
C ARG A 76 -1.96 8.50 -2.47
N LEU A 77 -0.85 8.08 -3.07
CA LEU A 77 -0.50 8.48 -4.42
C LEU A 77 -1.46 7.84 -5.42
N GLU A 78 -2.09 8.65 -6.25
CA GLU A 78 -3.03 8.22 -7.29
C GLU A 78 -2.52 8.60 -8.66
N TYR A 79 -2.75 7.73 -9.63
CA TYR A 79 -2.49 7.96 -11.04
C TYR A 79 -3.60 7.30 -11.88
N ASP A 80 -4.19 8.06 -12.80
CA ASP A 80 -5.29 7.60 -13.67
C ASP A 80 -6.44 6.93 -12.88
N GLY A 81 -6.82 7.54 -11.74
CA GLY A 81 -7.87 7.03 -10.86
C GLY A 81 -7.50 5.77 -10.06
N GLN A 82 -6.26 5.31 -10.15
CA GLN A 82 -5.76 4.13 -9.42
C GLN A 82 -4.89 4.57 -8.25
N ALA A 83 -5.26 4.17 -7.03
CA ALA A 83 -4.42 4.38 -5.85
C ALA A 83 -3.24 3.39 -5.85
N LEU A 84 -2.04 3.89 -5.56
CA LEU A 84 -0.84 3.09 -5.37
C LEU A 84 -0.60 2.81 -3.88
N GLU A 85 0.20 1.79 -3.58
CA GLU A 85 0.62 1.44 -2.21
C GLU A 85 1.77 2.35 -1.73
N ILE A 86 1.61 3.66 -1.95
CA ILE A 86 2.50 4.73 -1.48
C ILE A 86 1.61 5.76 -0.80
N GLU A 87 1.81 5.94 0.50
CA GLU A 87 0.99 6.81 1.33
C GLU A 87 1.84 7.91 1.97
N PHE A 88 1.31 9.11 2.04
CA PHE A 88 1.90 10.27 2.68
C PHE A 88 1.07 10.66 3.91
N LYS A 89 1.73 11.00 5.01
CA LYS A 89 1.12 11.45 6.24
C LYS A 89 1.80 12.71 6.75
N TYR A 90 1.01 13.68 7.15
CA TYR A 90 1.48 14.91 7.76
C TYR A 90 1.10 14.95 9.24
N ILE A 91 2.06 15.29 10.10
CA ILE A 91 1.86 15.41 11.55
C ILE A 91 2.35 16.79 11.98
N PRO A 92 1.42 17.71 12.30
CA PRO A 92 1.78 19.03 12.80
C PRO A 92 2.27 18.96 14.27
N ASN A 93 3.11 19.89 14.67
CA ASN A 93 3.53 20.14 16.05
C ASN A 93 4.14 18.90 16.76
N LYS A 94 4.94 18.10 16.05
CA LYS A 94 5.63 16.99 16.67
C LYS A 94 6.93 17.44 17.34
N ASN A 95 6.92 17.47 18.67
CA ASN A 95 8.06 17.85 19.48
C ASN A 95 8.97 16.69 19.89
N ASN A 96 8.59 15.42 19.65
CA ASN A 96 9.33 14.25 20.08
C ASN A 96 10.35 13.76 19.04
N ASP A 97 11.45 13.21 19.54
CA ASP A 97 12.53 12.66 18.73
C ASP A 97 12.21 11.29 18.12
N ASP A 98 11.17 10.63 18.57
CA ASP A 98 10.66 9.37 17.98
C ASP A 98 9.98 9.66 16.64
N ILE A 99 10.78 9.64 15.59
CA ILE A 99 10.38 10.02 14.25
C ILE A 99 9.84 8.81 13.48
N CYS A 100 10.47 7.65 13.65
CA CYS A 100 10.08 6.40 13.00
C CYS A 100 9.16 5.60 13.91
N PHE A 101 7.86 5.50 13.55
CA PHE A 101 6.83 5.02 14.47
C PHE A 101 6.73 3.51 14.60
N ASP A 102 6.96 2.81 13.53
CA ASP A 102 6.85 1.35 13.53
C ASP A 102 7.62 0.81 12.34
N VAL A 103 8.85 0.48 12.58
CA VAL A 103 9.65 -0.24 11.61
C VAL A 103 9.24 -1.70 11.66
N SER A 104 7.95 -1.95 11.39
CA SER A 104 7.50 -3.31 11.16
C SER A 104 8.11 -3.80 9.84
N THR A 105 8.34 -5.10 9.76
CA THR A 105 8.78 -5.74 8.50
C THR A 105 7.75 -5.56 7.36
N SER A 106 6.56 -5.06 7.70
CA SER A 106 5.42 -4.90 6.80
C SER A 106 5.47 -3.62 5.97
N PHE A 107 6.16 -2.58 6.45
CA PHE A 107 6.22 -1.27 5.77
C PHE A 107 7.65 -0.80 5.64
N LYS A 108 7.94 -0.16 4.53
CA LYS A 108 9.12 0.69 4.38
C LYS A 108 8.68 2.12 4.60
N GLU A 109 9.35 2.81 5.49
CA GLU A 109 8.99 4.14 5.96
C GLU A 109 10.12 5.12 5.70
N TRP A 110 9.76 6.35 5.31
CA TRP A 110 10.66 7.49 5.16
C TRP A 110 10.07 8.70 5.86
N TYR A 111 10.92 9.55 6.39
CA TYR A 111 10.52 10.77 7.05
C TYR A 111 11.26 12.00 6.54
N LYS A 112 10.63 13.16 6.70
CA LYS A 112 11.24 14.47 6.54
C LYS A 112 10.73 15.39 7.63
N LYS A 113 11.64 15.99 8.41
CA LYS A 113 11.33 16.98 9.45
C LYS A 113 11.59 18.38 8.91
N ARG A 114 10.64 19.29 9.13
CA ARG A 114 10.79 20.70 8.82
C ARG A 114 10.21 21.51 9.97
N ASN A 115 11.06 22.22 10.71
CA ASN A 115 10.69 22.87 11.97
C ASN A 115 10.03 21.83 12.92
N ASN A 116 8.81 22.12 13.40
CA ASN A 116 8.04 21.21 14.26
C ASN A 116 7.04 20.35 13.48
N GLU A 117 7.20 20.26 12.17
CA GLU A 117 6.34 19.49 11.29
C GLU A 117 7.03 18.20 10.84
N LEU A 118 6.33 17.08 10.89
CA LEU A 118 6.82 15.79 10.44
C LEU A 118 6.01 15.30 9.23
N TYR A 119 6.71 14.97 8.19
CA TYR A 119 6.18 14.40 6.96
C TYR A 119 6.67 12.96 6.85
N LEU A 120 5.75 12.02 6.71
CA LEU A 120 6.03 10.61 6.57
C LEU A 120 5.58 10.11 5.21
N MET A 121 6.28 9.14 4.68
CA MET A 121 5.90 8.42 3.49
C MET A 121 6.08 6.92 3.76
N TYR A 122 5.09 6.12 3.38
CA TYR A 122 5.06 4.68 3.60
C TYR A 122 4.90 3.93 2.29
N SER A 123 5.46 2.74 2.21
CA SER A 123 5.11 1.75 1.20
C SER A 123 4.97 0.38 1.84
N ASN A 124 3.86 -0.30 1.57
CA ASN A 124 3.58 -1.61 2.13
C ASN A 124 4.43 -2.68 1.43
N ASN A 125 5.32 -3.37 2.18
CA ASN A 125 6.22 -4.38 1.65
C ASN A 125 5.52 -5.62 1.10
N PHE A 126 4.35 -5.99 1.66
CA PHE A 126 3.63 -7.19 1.24
C PHE A 126 2.69 -6.94 0.06
N GLN A 127 2.06 -5.78 0.01
CA GLN A 127 1.08 -5.43 -1.02
C GLN A 127 1.70 -4.70 -2.20
N SER A 128 2.78 -3.96 -1.95
CA SER A 128 3.46 -3.19 -2.99
C SER A 128 4.18 -4.10 -3.99
N THR A 129 4.12 -3.72 -5.25
CA THR A 129 4.92 -4.36 -6.29
C THR A 129 6.36 -3.84 -6.24
N LYS A 130 7.29 -4.60 -6.84
CA LYS A 130 8.70 -4.18 -6.94
C LYS A 130 8.86 -2.82 -7.62
N SER A 131 8.02 -2.51 -8.61
CA SER A 131 8.03 -1.20 -9.29
C SER A 131 7.51 -0.08 -8.38
N ASN A 132 6.44 -0.32 -7.61
CA ASN A 132 5.93 0.67 -6.67
C ASN A 132 6.93 0.97 -5.55
N MET A 133 7.65 -0.04 -5.05
CA MET A 133 8.70 0.16 -4.08
C MET A 133 9.84 1.03 -4.64
N ARG A 134 10.30 0.75 -5.86
CA ARG A 134 11.30 1.58 -6.56
C ARG A 134 10.80 3.01 -6.81
N LEU A 135 9.51 3.17 -7.10
CA LEU A 135 8.89 4.48 -7.25
C LEU A 135 8.88 5.24 -5.93
N ALA A 136 8.52 4.59 -4.82
CA ALA A 136 8.58 5.19 -3.49
C ALA A 136 10.00 5.64 -3.14
N GLU A 137 11.01 4.81 -3.38
CA GLU A 137 12.42 5.16 -3.17
C GLU A 137 12.86 6.37 -4.02
N LYS A 138 12.44 6.42 -5.29
CA LYS A 138 12.70 7.57 -6.17
C LYS A 138 12.07 8.84 -5.62
N ILE A 139 10.79 8.81 -5.25
CA ILE A 139 10.08 9.96 -4.67
C ILE A 139 10.75 10.39 -3.37
N ALA A 140 11.09 9.46 -2.48
CA ALA A 140 11.77 9.76 -1.22
C ALA A 140 13.09 10.51 -1.47
N LYS A 141 13.92 9.99 -2.37
CA LYS A 141 15.23 10.58 -2.71
C LYS A 141 15.08 11.98 -3.32
N GLU A 142 14.17 12.17 -4.26
CA GLU A 142 13.98 13.46 -4.94
C GLU A 142 13.43 14.54 -4.00
N ASN A 143 12.75 14.14 -2.94
CA ASN A 143 12.18 15.04 -1.95
C ASN A 143 13.01 15.18 -0.67
N GLY A 144 14.14 14.49 -0.57
CA GLY A 144 15.02 14.53 0.60
C GLY A 144 14.39 13.92 1.86
N PHE A 145 13.57 12.89 1.70
CA PHE A 145 13.14 12.04 2.80
C PHE A 145 14.27 11.10 3.22
N ILE A 146 14.34 10.80 4.50
CA ILE A 146 15.30 9.90 5.12
C ILE A 146 14.59 8.58 5.42
N GLU A 147 15.20 7.48 5.02
CA GLU A 147 14.67 6.13 5.31
C GLU A 147 14.78 5.81 6.79
N CYS A 148 13.68 5.37 7.40
CA CYS A 148 13.67 4.81 8.75
C CYS A 148 14.38 3.45 8.71
N LYS A 149 15.55 3.35 9.34
CA LYS A 149 16.25 2.08 9.49
C LYS A 149 15.74 1.34 10.70
N ASN A 150 15.51 0.04 10.56
CA ASN A 150 15.10 -0.83 11.66
C ASN A 150 16.05 -0.67 12.84
N GLY A 151 15.48 -0.22 13.96
CA GLY A 151 15.97 -0.43 15.29
C GLY A 151 17.47 -0.36 15.51
N LEU A 152 18.04 0.85 15.52
CA LEU A 152 19.20 1.18 16.34
C LEU A 152 19.06 2.66 16.71
N ILE A 153 18.32 2.92 17.75
CA ILE A 153 18.62 3.99 18.68
C ILE A 153 19.15 3.35 19.94
#